data_257ef30aa11ba131867efc7c499c8a58
#
_entry.id   257ef30aa11ba131867efc7c499c8a58
#
_cell.length_a   1.000
_cell.length_b   1.000
_cell.length_c   1.000
_cell.angle_alpha   90.00
_cell.angle_beta   90.00
_cell.angle_gamma   90.00
#
_symmetry.space_group_name_H-M   'P 1'
#
loop_
_entity.id
_entity.type
_entity.pdbx_description
1 polymer ?
#
loop_
_entity_poly.entity_id
_entity_poly.type
_entity_poly.pdbx_seq_one_letter_code
_entity_poly.pdbx_strand_id
1 'polypeptide(L)'
;MIRLIKLLTVFLLFNLLCVGQKELYVSTSFHEPANEGLRFIVSKDGYHWDSIPGVWLKPEVGKQKVLRDPSIIQSPDGTFHLVWTCSWKDDYGFGYANSKDLIHWSEEQFIPVMKNEPSTVNVWAPEVYYDTKKAEFVVVWASCVPNRFPNGLEDANNNHRLYYITTKDFKTISKTKLLYDPGFSCIDATIVKRSESDYVMVFKDNSRPKRNLKVAFSKAPEGPYSKASNSFTESFTEGPTVERVGDEYLIYFDEYQKFSFGAIKTKDFIHFQNISNQISIPHGHKHGTIFKASESLIQNLKNTYEAHQKQKKDTSSNAISKMK
;
A
#
# COMPACT_ATOMS: atom_id res chain seq x y z
N MET A 1 -0.67 -74.94 -18.89
CA MET A 1 0.10 -74.43 -17.74
C MET A 1 0.52 -73.00 -18.04
N ILE A 2 -0.31 -72.01 -17.68
CA ILE A 2 -0.06 -70.61 -17.97
C ILE A 2 0.40 -69.98 -16.62
N ARG A 3 1.66 -69.52 -16.60
CA ARG A 3 2.22 -68.80 -15.44
C ARG A 3 1.76 -67.37 -15.46
N LEU A 4 0.97 -67.00 -14.46
CA LEU A 4 0.61 -65.60 -14.18
C LEU A 4 1.82 -64.89 -13.55
N ILE A 5 2.38 -63.91 -14.22
CA ILE A 5 3.36 -62.97 -13.68
C ILE A 5 2.58 -61.83 -13.03
N LYS A 6 2.61 -61.79 -11.67
CA LYS A 6 2.09 -60.59 -10.92
C LYS A 6 3.12 -59.49 -10.97
N LEU A 7 2.79 -58.42 -11.72
CA LEU A 7 3.54 -57.19 -11.69
C LEU A 7 3.17 -56.40 -10.42
N LEU A 8 4.09 -56.31 -9.49
CA LEU A 8 3.96 -55.54 -8.27
C LEU A 8 4.36 -54.06 -8.62
N THR A 9 3.38 -53.21 -8.83
CA THR A 9 3.61 -51.77 -9.02
C THR A 9 3.76 -51.13 -7.64
N VAL A 10 5.00 -50.83 -7.27
CA VAL A 10 5.33 -50.04 -6.08
C VAL A 10 5.00 -48.58 -6.39
N PHE A 11 3.89 -48.08 -5.88
CA PHE A 11 3.60 -46.64 -5.83
C PHE A 11 4.48 -45.99 -4.76
N LEU A 12 5.58 -45.40 -5.15
CA LEU A 12 6.33 -44.47 -4.31
C LEU A 12 5.49 -43.18 -4.21
N LEU A 13 4.74 -43.05 -3.11
CA LEU A 13 4.15 -41.80 -2.67
C LEU A 13 5.30 -40.88 -2.27
N PHE A 14 5.76 -40.03 -3.19
CA PHE A 14 6.49 -38.83 -2.85
C PHE A 14 5.51 -37.90 -2.12
N ASN A 15 5.50 -37.96 -0.79
CA ASN A 15 5.00 -36.90 0.03
C ASN A 15 5.93 -35.70 -0.21
N LEU A 16 5.62 -34.86 -1.20
CA LEU A 16 6.11 -33.49 -1.25
C LEU A 16 5.57 -32.81 0.00
N LEU A 17 6.37 -32.81 1.06
CA LEU A 17 6.20 -31.87 2.17
C LEU A 17 6.30 -30.49 1.52
N CYS A 18 5.16 -29.92 1.17
CA CYS A 18 5.05 -28.51 0.88
C CYS A 18 5.36 -27.80 2.22
N VAL A 19 6.64 -27.60 2.49
CA VAL A 19 7.07 -26.73 3.57
C VAL A 19 6.54 -25.36 3.17
N GLY A 20 5.41 -24.98 3.74
CA GLY A 20 4.81 -23.66 3.51
C GLY A 20 5.91 -22.63 3.71
N GLN A 21 6.21 -21.89 2.66
CA GLN A 21 7.24 -20.86 2.71
C GLN A 21 6.81 -19.86 3.79
N LYS A 22 7.66 -19.67 4.80
CA LYS A 22 7.37 -18.75 5.90
C LYS A 22 7.17 -17.35 5.36
N GLU A 23 6.02 -16.77 5.63
CA GLU A 23 5.67 -15.40 5.25
C GLU A 23 6.01 -14.44 6.38
N LEU A 24 6.41 -13.24 5.99
CA LEU A 24 6.63 -12.09 6.85
C LEU A 24 5.66 -10.98 6.45
N TYR A 25 5.32 -10.13 7.39
CA TYR A 25 4.64 -8.87 7.11
C TYR A 25 5.67 -7.86 6.62
N VAL A 26 5.35 -7.18 5.53
CA VAL A 26 6.21 -6.16 4.92
C VAL A 26 5.35 -4.93 4.70
N SER A 27 5.86 -3.76 5.00
CA SER A 27 5.20 -2.51 4.67
C SER A 27 6.06 -1.70 3.71
N THR A 28 5.43 -1.16 2.68
CA THR A 28 5.98 -0.04 1.93
C THR A 28 6.05 1.19 2.84
N SER A 29 7.00 2.07 2.58
CA SER A 29 7.15 3.30 3.33
C SER A 29 8.00 4.31 2.55
N PHE A 30 8.05 5.53 3.05
CA PHE A 30 8.92 6.60 2.59
C PHE A 30 9.42 7.42 3.78
N HIS A 31 10.41 8.27 3.54
CA HIS A 31 10.87 9.29 4.49
C HIS A 31 10.59 10.68 3.92
N GLU A 32 10.24 11.64 4.77
CA GLU A 32 10.16 13.03 4.34
C GLU A 32 11.56 13.58 3.99
N PRO A 33 11.69 14.41 2.96
CA PRO A 33 10.66 15.08 2.14
C PRO A 33 10.16 14.28 0.93
N ALA A 34 10.22 12.95 0.96
CA ALA A 34 9.67 12.01 -0.02
C ALA A 34 10.35 12.00 -1.41
N ASN A 35 11.52 12.59 -1.55
CA ASN A 35 12.30 12.63 -2.79
C ASN A 35 13.40 11.53 -2.87
N GLU A 36 13.58 10.77 -1.81
CA GLU A 36 14.56 9.66 -1.81
C GLU A 36 14.00 8.41 -2.50
N GLY A 37 12.74 8.07 -2.23
CA GLY A 37 12.03 6.96 -2.86
C GLY A 37 11.50 5.90 -1.89
N LEU A 38 11.16 4.74 -2.48
CA LEU A 38 10.53 3.61 -1.80
C LEU A 38 11.45 2.96 -0.78
N ARG A 39 10.89 2.72 0.41
CA ARG A 39 11.52 1.98 1.50
C ARG A 39 10.62 0.84 1.95
N PHE A 40 11.19 -0.13 2.67
CA PHE A 40 10.45 -1.21 3.28
C PHE A 40 10.80 -1.36 4.76
N ILE A 41 9.81 -1.78 5.53
CA ILE A 41 9.97 -2.31 6.89
C ILE A 41 9.38 -3.72 6.94
N VAL A 42 9.87 -4.56 7.85
CA VAL A 42 9.50 -5.97 7.95
C VAL A 42 9.17 -6.35 9.38
N SER A 43 8.17 -7.22 9.56
CA SER A 43 7.80 -7.78 10.85
C SER A 43 7.55 -9.28 10.76
N LYS A 44 7.83 -10.02 11.84
CA LYS A 44 7.52 -11.44 11.98
C LYS A 44 6.14 -11.68 12.60
N ASP A 45 5.66 -10.72 13.36
CA ASP A 45 4.46 -10.84 14.19
C ASP A 45 3.38 -9.79 13.90
N GLY A 46 3.70 -8.79 13.05
CA GLY A 46 2.81 -7.66 12.78
C GLY A 46 2.84 -6.57 13.86
N TYR A 47 3.62 -6.72 14.93
CA TYR A 47 3.71 -5.76 16.03
C TYR A 47 5.06 -5.06 16.10
N HIS A 48 6.14 -5.79 15.87
CA HIS A 48 7.51 -5.30 15.98
C HIS A 48 8.14 -5.27 14.59
N TRP A 49 8.53 -4.07 14.17
CA TRP A 49 8.99 -3.82 12.81
C TRP A 49 10.46 -3.40 12.79
N ASP A 50 11.19 -3.88 11.80
CA ASP A 50 12.58 -3.54 11.51
C ASP A 50 12.67 -2.88 10.12
N SER A 51 13.57 -1.92 9.95
CA SER A 51 13.86 -1.35 8.64
C SER A 51 14.59 -2.36 7.75
N ILE A 52 14.16 -2.47 6.49
CA ILE A 52 14.97 -3.05 5.43
C ILE A 52 15.82 -1.92 4.85
N PRO A 53 17.16 -1.96 4.99
CA PRO A 53 17.98 -0.86 4.56
C PRO A 53 17.94 -0.67 3.04
N GLY A 54 18.08 0.58 2.59
CA GLY A 54 18.12 0.93 1.17
C GLY A 54 16.92 1.76 0.69
N VAL A 55 17.06 2.24 -0.52
CA VAL A 55 16.01 2.86 -1.34
C VAL A 55 15.84 1.95 -2.55
N TRP A 56 14.60 1.49 -2.78
CA TRP A 56 14.32 0.39 -3.71
C TRP A 56 13.71 0.85 -5.03
N LEU A 57 13.16 2.06 -5.07
CA LEU A 57 12.72 2.76 -6.28
C LEU A 57 12.87 4.26 -6.02
N LYS A 58 13.53 4.97 -6.93
CA LYS A 58 13.64 6.44 -6.89
C LYS A 58 12.55 7.05 -7.75
N PRO A 59 11.84 8.10 -7.29
CA PRO A 59 10.77 8.70 -8.07
C PRO A 59 11.29 9.49 -9.28
N GLU A 60 10.84 9.13 -10.47
CA GLU A 60 11.22 9.78 -11.72
C GLU A 60 10.03 10.42 -12.45
N VAL A 61 8.78 10.06 -12.08
CA VAL A 61 7.55 10.58 -12.69
C VAL A 61 6.84 11.59 -11.79
N GLY A 62 5.93 12.38 -12.37
CA GLY A 62 5.24 13.49 -11.72
C GLY A 62 6.05 14.78 -11.74
N LYS A 63 5.37 15.91 -11.61
CA LYS A 63 6.02 17.24 -11.67
C LYS A 63 7.05 17.46 -10.56
N GLN A 64 6.80 16.90 -9.37
CA GLN A 64 7.67 17.08 -8.21
C GLN A 64 8.58 15.89 -7.95
N LYS A 65 8.38 14.76 -8.65
CA LYS A 65 9.18 13.54 -8.50
C LYS A 65 9.33 13.11 -7.04
N VAL A 66 8.22 13.01 -6.34
CA VAL A 66 8.16 12.49 -4.97
C VAL A 66 7.54 11.10 -4.98
N LEU A 67 7.83 10.30 -3.97
CA LEU A 67 7.21 9.00 -3.72
C LEU A 67 6.63 9.03 -2.30
N ARG A 68 5.33 9.37 -2.22
CA ARG A 68 4.56 9.40 -0.98
C ARG A 68 3.48 8.34 -1.04
N ASP A 69 3.01 7.93 0.11
CA ASP A 69 1.83 7.07 0.27
C ASP A 69 1.90 5.83 -0.64
N PRO A 70 3.04 5.08 -0.65
CA PRO A 70 3.21 3.96 -1.58
C PRO A 70 2.28 2.82 -1.24
N SER A 71 1.38 2.47 -2.17
CA SER A 71 0.50 1.31 -2.05
C SER A 71 0.91 0.21 -3.01
N ILE A 72 0.94 -1.04 -2.52
CA ILE A 72 1.41 -2.20 -3.26
C ILE A 72 0.46 -3.38 -3.10
N ILE A 73 0.30 -4.16 -4.17
CA ILE A 73 -0.40 -5.45 -4.14
C ILE A 73 0.32 -6.45 -5.03
N GLN A 74 0.29 -7.72 -4.65
CA GLN A 74 0.76 -8.81 -5.51
C GLN A 74 -0.44 -9.42 -6.26
N SER A 75 -0.37 -9.45 -7.58
CA SER A 75 -1.35 -10.13 -8.43
C SER A 75 -1.11 -11.65 -8.45
N PRO A 76 -2.10 -12.47 -8.88
CA PRO A 76 -1.99 -13.93 -8.89
C PRO A 76 -0.84 -14.50 -9.70
N ASP A 77 -0.30 -13.75 -10.66
CA ASP A 77 0.88 -14.13 -11.44
C ASP A 77 2.22 -13.85 -10.72
N GLY A 78 2.15 -13.39 -9.46
CA GLY A 78 3.29 -13.07 -8.61
C GLY A 78 3.91 -11.70 -8.87
N THR A 79 3.32 -10.85 -9.73
CA THR A 79 3.81 -9.48 -9.96
C THR A 79 3.34 -8.56 -8.84
N PHE A 80 4.27 -7.78 -8.28
CA PHE A 80 3.97 -6.67 -7.39
C PHE A 80 3.66 -5.43 -8.22
N HIS A 81 2.55 -4.78 -7.92
CA HIS A 81 2.10 -3.53 -8.55
C HIS A 81 2.11 -2.43 -7.50
N LEU A 82 2.89 -1.40 -7.76
CA LEU A 82 3.10 -0.25 -6.87
C LEU A 82 2.49 0.99 -7.48
N VAL A 83 1.72 1.73 -6.69
CA VAL A 83 1.23 3.07 -7.01
C VAL A 83 1.63 4.04 -5.90
N TRP A 84 1.82 5.33 -6.24
CA TRP A 84 2.23 6.33 -5.25
C TRP A 84 1.82 7.75 -5.65
N THR A 85 1.70 8.63 -4.67
CA THR A 85 1.60 10.09 -4.87
C THR A 85 2.91 10.61 -5.43
N CYS A 86 2.91 11.08 -6.66
CA CYS A 86 4.13 11.53 -7.36
C CYS A 86 4.30 13.07 -7.36
N SER A 87 3.29 13.80 -6.90
CA SER A 87 3.32 15.25 -6.73
C SER A 87 2.36 15.69 -5.64
N TRP A 88 2.79 16.67 -4.83
CA TRP A 88 1.96 17.24 -3.76
C TRP A 88 0.79 18.08 -4.29
N LYS A 89 0.99 18.77 -5.41
CA LYS A 89 -0.02 19.60 -6.06
C LYS A 89 0.27 19.78 -7.54
N ASP A 90 -0.69 20.35 -8.25
CA ASP A 90 -0.58 20.73 -9.66
C ASP A 90 -0.31 19.54 -10.60
N ASP A 91 -0.75 18.35 -10.20
CA ASP A 91 -0.66 17.15 -11.00
C ASP A 91 -2.01 16.41 -11.03
N TYR A 92 -2.26 15.67 -12.09
CA TYR A 92 -3.55 15.03 -12.38
C TYR A 92 -3.44 13.51 -12.48
N GLY A 93 -2.39 12.93 -11.95
CA GLY A 93 -2.14 11.50 -11.97
C GLY A 93 -1.27 11.02 -10.81
N PHE A 94 -1.02 9.73 -10.81
CA PHE A 94 -0.16 9.07 -9.85
C PHE A 94 0.95 8.28 -10.56
N GLY A 95 2.00 7.90 -9.81
CA GLY A 95 3.08 7.06 -10.29
C GLY A 95 2.73 5.58 -10.20
N TYR A 96 3.22 4.79 -11.14
CA TYR A 96 3.08 3.33 -11.17
C TYR A 96 4.38 2.67 -11.62
N ALA A 97 4.71 1.55 -11.00
CA ALA A 97 5.72 0.59 -11.43
C ALA A 97 5.35 -0.82 -10.99
N ASN A 98 5.98 -1.83 -11.59
CA ASN A 98 5.81 -3.21 -11.18
C ASN A 98 7.16 -3.93 -11.02
N SER A 99 7.14 -5.02 -10.23
CA SER A 99 8.32 -5.83 -9.96
C SER A 99 7.93 -7.29 -9.69
N LYS A 100 8.86 -8.21 -9.95
CA LYS A 100 8.72 -9.63 -9.56
C LYS A 100 9.45 -9.95 -8.25
N ASP A 101 10.33 -9.06 -7.80
CA ASP A 101 11.27 -9.34 -6.72
C ASP A 101 11.50 -8.18 -5.74
N LEU A 102 10.77 -7.06 -5.91
CA LEU A 102 10.90 -5.81 -5.14
C LEU A 102 12.28 -5.12 -5.27
N ILE A 103 13.17 -5.67 -6.10
CA ILE A 103 14.52 -5.17 -6.35
C ILE A 103 14.60 -4.51 -7.73
N HIS A 104 14.13 -5.24 -8.75
CA HIS A 104 14.14 -4.80 -10.13
C HIS A 104 12.73 -4.33 -10.51
N TRP A 105 12.61 -3.03 -10.74
CA TRP A 105 11.34 -2.39 -11.09
C TRP A 105 11.27 -2.12 -12.59
N SER A 106 10.05 -2.17 -13.13
CA SER A 106 9.80 -1.69 -14.48
C SER A 106 10.13 -0.19 -14.60
N GLU A 107 10.20 0.32 -15.82
CA GLU A 107 10.14 1.76 -16.05
C GLU A 107 8.89 2.34 -15.38
N GLU A 108 9.07 3.48 -14.71
CA GLU A 108 7.97 4.19 -14.05
C GLU A 108 7.01 4.79 -15.07
N GLN A 109 5.73 4.77 -14.75
CA GLN A 109 4.69 5.34 -15.58
C GLN A 109 3.89 6.37 -14.77
N PHE A 110 3.58 7.48 -15.40
CA PHE A 110 2.61 8.45 -14.90
C PHE A 110 1.22 8.07 -15.41
N ILE A 111 0.27 7.79 -14.52
CA ILE A 111 -1.10 7.40 -14.87
C ILE A 111 -2.03 8.62 -14.73
N PRO A 112 -2.45 9.25 -15.84
CA PRO A 112 -3.14 10.54 -15.85
C PRO A 112 -4.65 10.40 -15.58
N VAL A 113 -5.04 9.98 -14.38
CA VAL A 113 -6.42 9.63 -14.02
C VAL A 113 -7.40 10.80 -14.00
N MET A 114 -6.91 12.02 -13.75
CA MET A 114 -7.75 13.24 -13.69
C MET A 114 -7.54 14.16 -14.91
N LYS A 115 -7.00 13.64 -16.02
CA LYS A 115 -6.71 14.43 -17.23
C LYS A 115 -7.92 15.18 -17.83
N ASN A 116 -9.13 14.69 -17.58
CA ASN A 116 -10.37 15.30 -18.05
C ASN A 116 -10.96 16.32 -17.05
N GLU A 117 -10.27 16.58 -15.95
CA GLU A 117 -10.64 17.48 -14.87
C GLU A 117 -9.52 18.53 -14.69
N PRO A 118 -9.40 19.52 -15.59
CA PRO A 118 -8.25 20.43 -15.63
C PRO A 118 -8.09 21.31 -14.39
N SER A 119 -9.15 21.46 -13.59
CA SER A 119 -9.12 22.17 -12.31
C SER A 119 -8.69 21.31 -11.12
N THR A 120 -8.35 20.03 -11.33
CA THR A 120 -7.88 19.16 -10.25
C THR A 120 -6.63 19.73 -9.58
N VAL A 121 -6.67 19.86 -8.26
CA VAL A 121 -5.56 20.39 -7.46
C VAL A 121 -4.47 19.33 -7.27
N ASN A 122 -4.88 18.09 -7.05
CA ASN A 122 -3.97 16.99 -6.69
C ASN A 122 -4.58 15.61 -6.95
N VAL A 123 -3.71 14.58 -6.88
CA VAL A 123 -4.05 13.16 -6.83
C VAL A 123 -3.22 12.56 -5.71
N TRP A 124 -3.85 12.27 -4.56
CA TRP A 124 -3.18 11.85 -3.34
C TRP A 124 -3.53 10.44 -2.91
N ALA A 125 -2.55 9.79 -2.28
CA ALA A 125 -2.66 8.49 -1.65
C ALA A 125 -3.42 7.46 -2.53
N PRO A 126 -2.90 7.15 -3.73
CA PRO A 126 -3.50 6.09 -4.53
C PRO A 126 -3.33 4.75 -3.80
N GLU A 127 -4.44 4.03 -3.64
CA GLU A 127 -4.49 2.70 -3.04
C GLU A 127 -4.89 1.69 -4.12
N VAL A 128 -4.11 0.63 -4.26
CA VAL A 128 -4.36 -0.43 -5.25
C VAL A 128 -4.97 -1.66 -4.59
N TYR A 129 -6.12 -2.08 -5.10
CA TYR A 129 -6.83 -3.31 -4.72
C TYR A 129 -6.99 -4.22 -5.94
N TYR A 130 -6.78 -5.53 -5.80
CA TYR A 130 -7.01 -6.50 -6.86
C TYR A 130 -8.32 -7.26 -6.65
N ASP A 131 -9.30 -7.05 -7.53
CA ASP A 131 -10.56 -7.78 -7.53
C ASP A 131 -10.36 -9.14 -8.22
N THR A 132 -10.26 -10.20 -7.41
CA THR A 132 -10.07 -11.57 -7.89
C THR A 132 -11.27 -12.09 -8.70
N LYS A 133 -12.49 -11.55 -8.50
CA LYS A 133 -13.68 -11.95 -9.25
C LYS A 133 -13.66 -11.46 -10.68
N LYS A 134 -13.20 -10.22 -10.87
CA LYS A 134 -13.16 -9.56 -12.18
C LYS A 134 -11.80 -9.69 -12.86
N ALA A 135 -10.79 -10.17 -12.12
CA ALA A 135 -9.39 -10.21 -12.53
C ALA A 135 -8.93 -8.81 -13.01
N GLU A 136 -9.19 -7.79 -12.20
CA GLU A 136 -8.82 -6.40 -12.48
C GLU A 136 -8.39 -5.67 -11.21
N PHE A 137 -7.61 -4.62 -11.38
CA PHE A 137 -7.25 -3.72 -10.31
C PHE A 137 -8.30 -2.62 -10.18
N VAL A 138 -8.61 -2.27 -8.94
CA VAL A 138 -9.33 -1.05 -8.56
C VAL A 138 -8.30 -0.14 -7.92
N VAL A 139 -8.07 1.04 -8.47
CA VAL A 139 -7.17 2.04 -7.86
C VAL A 139 -8.03 3.20 -7.39
N VAL A 140 -7.92 3.49 -6.10
CA VAL A 140 -8.66 4.56 -5.40
C VAL A 140 -7.68 5.67 -5.04
N TRP A 141 -8.09 6.91 -5.08
CA TRP A 141 -7.29 8.05 -4.65
C TRP A 141 -8.17 9.19 -4.17
N ALA A 142 -7.57 10.17 -3.50
CA ALA A 142 -8.22 11.41 -3.12
C ALA A 142 -7.86 12.54 -4.08
N SER A 143 -8.87 13.31 -4.51
CA SER A 143 -8.66 14.52 -5.30
C SER A 143 -9.57 15.65 -4.84
N CYS A 144 -9.04 16.85 -4.88
CA CYS A 144 -9.80 18.09 -4.76
C CYS A 144 -10.07 18.68 -6.15
N VAL A 145 -11.36 18.85 -6.45
CA VAL A 145 -11.82 19.62 -7.63
C VAL A 145 -12.55 20.85 -7.09
N PRO A 146 -11.99 22.05 -7.22
CA PRO A 146 -12.53 23.25 -6.61
C PRO A 146 -14.00 23.50 -6.97
N ASN A 147 -14.77 23.93 -5.97
CA ASN A 147 -16.21 24.26 -6.09
C ASN A 147 -17.15 23.09 -6.44
N ARG A 148 -16.64 21.86 -6.60
CA ARG A 148 -17.48 20.68 -6.90
C ARG A 148 -18.33 20.27 -5.72
N PHE A 149 -17.79 20.33 -4.51
CA PHE A 149 -18.46 19.93 -3.28
C PHE A 149 -18.45 21.11 -2.29
N PRO A 150 -19.58 21.79 -2.07
CA PRO A 150 -19.63 23.00 -1.26
C PRO A 150 -19.55 22.75 0.25
N ASN A 151 -19.88 21.54 0.70
CA ASN A 151 -19.96 21.20 2.12
C ASN A 151 -18.78 20.36 2.59
N GLY A 152 -18.51 20.39 3.91
CA GLY A 152 -17.50 19.54 4.54
C GLY A 152 -16.08 19.91 4.15
N LEU A 153 -15.80 21.20 4.09
CA LEU A 153 -14.50 21.76 3.73
C LEU A 153 -13.43 21.46 4.79
N GLU A 154 -12.22 21.34 4.32
CA GLU A 154 -11.01 21.44 5.12
C GLU A 154 -10.42 22.87 4.99
N ASP A 155 -9.09 23.02 5.17
CA ASP A 155 -8.44 24.33 5.01
C ASP A 155 -8.36 24.80 3.56
N ALA A 156 -8.24 26.12 3.37
CA ALA A 156 -7.97 26.77 2.09
C ALA A 156 -8.99 26.40 0.99
N ASN A 157 -10.23 26.17 1.35
CA ASN A 157 -11.32 25.74 0.46
C ASN A 157 -11.08 24.38 -0.22
N ASN A 158 -10.11 23.60 0.22
CA ASN A 158 -9.96 22.23 -0.23
C ASN A 158 -11.13 21.38 0.23
N ASN A 159 -11.53 20.44 -0.60
CA ASN A 159 -12.64 19.53 -0.31
C ASN A 159 -12.49 18.26 -1.12
N HIS A 160 -11.67 17.35 -0.60
CA HIS A 160 -11.35 16.10 -1.28
C HIS A 160 -12.52 15.13 -1.27
N ARG A 161 -12.61 14.32 -2.30
CA ARG A 161 -13.43 13.12 -2.38
C ARG A 161 -12.59 11.96 -2.91
N LEU A 162 -13.09 10.76 -2.69
CA LEU A 162 -12.45 9.55 -3.21
C LEU A 162 -12.97 9.25 -4.61
N TYR A 163 -12.03 9.04 -5.53
CA TYR A 163 -12.29 8.65 -6.91
C TYR A 163 -11.65 7.29 -7.17
N TYR A 164 -12.02 6.64 -8.25
CA TYR A 164 -11.41 5.39 -8.68
C TYR A 164 -11.39 5.22 -10.19
N ILE A 165 -10.49 4.33 -10.62
CA ILE A 165 -10.48 3.69 -11.93
C ILE A 165 -10.39 2.18 -11.76
N THR A 166 -10.70 1.45 -12.83
CA THR A 166 -10.33 0.03 -12.96
C THR A 166 -9.37 -0.15 -14.13
N THR A 167 -8.50 -1.16 -14.02
CA THR A 167 -7.54 -1.51 -15.07
C THR A 167 -7.12 -2.98 -14.93
N LYS A 168 -6.71 -3.61 -16.03
CA LYS A 168 -6.14 -4.96 -16.01
C LYS A 168 -4.62 -4.95 -16.16
N ASP A 169 -4.05 -3.87 -16.69
CA ASP A 169 -2.67 -3.83 -17.16
C ASP A 169 -1.94 -2.50 -16.92
N PHE A 170 -2.60 -1.53 -16.27
CA PHE A 170 -2.13 -0.16 -16.08
C PHE A 170 -1.80 0.61 -17.37
N LYS A 171 -2.11 0.05 -18.54
CA LYS A 171 -1.99 0.70 -19.85
C LYS A 171 -3.34 1.24 -20.31
N THR A 172 -4.38 0.42 -20.13
CA THR A 172 -5.75 0.79 -20.43
C THR A 172 -6.51 0.99 -19.13
N ILE A 173 -6.95 2.22 -18.87
CA ILE A 173 -7.69 2.57 -17.67
C ILE A 173 -9.14 2.91 -18.00
N SER A 174 -10.06 2.60 -17.11
CA SER A 174 -11.45 3.03 -17.21
C SER A 174 -11.57 4.55 -17.10
N LYS A 175 -12.75 5.09 -17.38
CA LYS A 175 -13.06 6.48 -17.01
C LYS A 175 -13.03 6.62 -15.49
N THR A 176 -12.48 7.74 -15.01
CA THR A 176 -12.54 8.13 -13.60
C THR A 176 -13.98 8.26 -13.13
N LYS A 177 -14.27 7.70 -11.96
CA LYS A 177 -15.58 7.76 -11.31
C LYS A 177 -15.40 8.22 -9.86
N LEU A 178 -16.42 8.86 -9.33
CA LEU A 178 -16.52 9.13 -7.89
C LEU A 178 -16.78 7.80 -7.17
N LEU A 179 -15.92 7.47 -6.21
CA LEU A 179 -16.08 6.29 -5.36
C LEU A 179 -16.96 6.61 -4.15
N TYR A 180 -16.65 7.72 -3.47
CA TYR A 180 -17.28 8.03 -2.20
C TYR A 180 -17.36 9.53 -1.94
N ASP A 181 -18.55 9.98 -1.59
CA ASP A 181 -18.86 11.29 -1.06
C ASP A 181 -19.61 11.15 0.27
N PRO A 182 -18.93 11.25 1.41
CA PRO A 182 -19.57 11.17 2.72
C PRO A 182 -20.26 12.49 3.13
N GLY A 183 -20.23 13.53 2.28
CA GLY A 183 -20.69 14.88 2.61
C GLY A 183 -19.63 15.74 3.31
N PHE A 184 -18.37 15.27 3.39
CA PHE A 184 -17.24 15.99 3.95
C PHE A 184 -15.93 15.58 3.25
N SER A 185 -14.85 16.36 3.45
CA SER A 185 -13.55 16.08 2.85
C SER A 185 -12.96 14.78 3.39
N CYS A 186 -12.57 13.85 2.50
CA CYS A 186 -12.00 12.57 2.86
C CYS A 186 -10.83 12.19 1.95
N ILE A 187 -9.81 11.55 2.56
CA ILE A 187 -8.57 11.10 1.91
C ILE A 187 -8.12 9.74 2.46
N ASP A 188 -7.01 9.21 1.95
CA ASP A 188 -6.29 8.05 2.48
C ASP A 188 -7.19 6.83 2.69
N ALA A 189 -7.76 6.29 1.63
CA ALA A 189 -8.66 5.16 1.73
C ALA A 189 -7.94 3.84 1.45
N THR A 190 -8.13 2.84 2.31
CA THR A 190 -7.74 1.45 2.06
C THR A 190 -8.96 0.55 2.04
N ILE A 191 -8.97 -0.45 1.14
CA ILE A 191 -10.09 -1.38 0.94
C ILE A 191 -9.72 -2.76 1.48
N VAL A 192 -10.55 -3.29 2.38
CA VAL A 192 -10.41 -4.61 2.98
C VAL A 192 -11.55 -5.52 2.55
N LYS A 193 -11.23 -6.66 1.96
CA LYS A 193 -12.19 -7.73 1.70
C LYS A 193 -12.30 -8.62 2.92
N ARG A 194 -13.48 -8.69 3.54
CA ARG A 194 -13.75 -9.61 4.67
C ARG A 194 -14.33 -10.94 4.21
N SER A 195 -15.15 -10.90 3.16
CA SER A 195 -15.72 -12.09 2.50
C SER A 195 -16.12 -11.76 1.06
N GLU A 196 -16.75 -12.70 0.36
CA GLU A 196 -17.09 -12.57 -1.06
C GLU A 196 -17.96 -11.36 -1.44
N SER A 197 -18.76 -10.84 -0.54
CA SER A 197 -19.62 -9.67 -0.77
C SER A 197 -19.64 -8.78 0.48
N ASP A 198 -18.48 -8.64 1.13
CA ASP A 198 -18.35 -7.88 2.35
C ASP A 198 -16.99 -7.16 2.38
N TYR A 199 -17.05 -5.86 2.14
CA TYR A 199 -15.91 -4.97 2.04
C TYR A 199 -16.01 -3.86 3.06
N VAL A 200 -14.87 -3.46 3.59
CA VAL A 200 -14.72 -2.30 4.46
C VAL A 200 -13.71 -1.35 3.82
N MET A 201 -14.04 -0.10 3.77
CA MET A 201 -13.11 0.97 3.46
C MET A 201 -12.76 1.69 4.76
N VAL A 202 -11.48 1.74 5.10
CA VAL A 202 -10.95 2.58 6.18
C VAL A 202 -10.38 3.82 5.52
N PHE A 203 -10.75 5.01 6.01
CA PHE A 203 -10.36 6.27 5.38
C PHE A 203 -10.29 7.40 6.40
N LYS A 204 -9.62 8.48 6.03
CA LYS A 204 -9.51 9.68 6.86
C LYS A 204 -10.64 10.68 6.55
N ASP A 205 -11.36 11.09 7.58
CA ASP A 205 -12.10 12.35 7.59
C ASP A 205 -11.10 13.50 7.70
N ASN A 206 -10.88 14.22 6.62
CA ASN A 206 -9.91 15.30 6.57
C ASN A 206 -10.48 16.66 7.01
N SER A 207 -11.74 16.69 7.42
CA SER A 207 -12.39 17.92 7.88
C SER A 207 -11.80 18.40 9.20
N ARG A 208 -11.77 19.72 9.37
CA ARG A 208 -11.38 20.34 10.65
C ARG A 208 -12.49 20.22 11.69
N PRO A 209 -12.18 20.15 13.00
CA PRO A 209 -10.82 20.26 13.56
C PRO A 209 -10.14 18.90 13.79
N LYS A 210 -10.87 17.77 13.67
CA LYS A 210 -10.40 16.50 14.24
C LYS A 210 -9.43 15.74 13.34
N ARG A 211 -9.76 15.54 12.06
CA ARG A 211 -8.93 14.74 11.14
C ARG A 211 -8.59 13.36 11.68
N ASN A 212 -9.55 12.46 11.65
CA ASN A 212 -9.45 11.13 12.24
C ASN A 212 -9.99 10.05 11.30
N LEU A 213 -9.83 8.79 11.68
CA LEU A 213 -10.20 7.67 10.84
C LEU A 213 -11.66 7.22 11.07
N LYS A 214 -12.28 6.79 9.99
CA LYS A 214 -13.64 6.26 9.91
C LYS A 214 -13.67 5.03 9.02
N VAL A 215 -14.77 4.28 9.07
CA VAL A 215 -15.05 3.17 8.17
C VAL A 215 -16.37 3.35 7.45
N ALA A 216 -16.46 2.72 6.26
CA ALA A 216 -17.69 2.53 5.51
C ALA A 216 -17.72 1.13 4.92
N PHE A 217 -18.90 0.55 4.76
CA PHE A 217 -19.09 -0.84 4.32
C PHE A 217 -19.70 -0.91 2.94
N SER A 218 -19.36 -1.95 2.17
CA SER A 218 -19.89 -2.18 0.83
C SER A 218 -20.01 -3.67 0.52
N LYS A 219 -20.73 -3.98 -0.57
CA LYS A 219 -20.83 -5.32 -1.15
C LYS A 219 -19.87 -5.55 -2.32
N ALA A 220 -19.19 -4.51 -2.76
CA ALA A 220 -18.20 -4.54 -3.84
C ALA A 220 -17.08 -3.52 -3.57
N PRO A 221 -15.85 -3.72 -4.09
CA PRO A 221 -14.75 -2.79 -3.86
C PRO A 221 -15.01 -1.39 -4.45
N GLU A 222 -15.80 -1.29 -5.52
CA GLU A 222 -16.18 -0.01 -6.13
C GLU A 222 -17.42 0.62 -5.50
N GLY A 223 -17.93 0.07 -4.41
CA GLY A 223 -19.14 0.59 -3.75
C GLY A 223 -20.46 0.04 -4.31
N PRO A 224 -21.61 0.70 -4.03
CA PRO A 224 -21.69 1.87 -3.17
C PRO A 224 -21.35 1.57 -1.70
N TYR A 225 -20.69 2.52 -1.07
CA TYR A 225 -20.35 2.42 0.35
C TYR A 225 -21.46 3.00 1.24
N SER A 226 -21.61 2.46 2.43
CA SER A 226 -22.54 2.94 3.45
C SER A 226 -22.17 4.36 3.92
N LYS A 227 -23.06 4.96 4.72
CA LYS A 227 -22.72 6.15 5.48
C LYS A 227 -21.47 5.87 6.34
N ALA A 228 -20.60 6.88 6.48
CA ALA A 228 -19.42 6.82 7.33
C ALA A 228 -19.79 6.54 8.80
N SER A 229 -18.97 5.75 9.48
CA SER A 229 -19.06 5.51 10.91
C SER A 229 -18.74 6.78 11.71
N ASN A 230 -18.93 6.71 13.02
CA ASN A 230 -18.21 7.59 13.93
C ASN A 230 -16.71 7.34 13.81
N SER A 231 -15.88 8.32 14.17
CA SER A 231 -14.42 8.14 14.24
C SER A 231 -14.05 7.14 15.33
N PHE A 232 -13.02 6.35 15.07
CA PHE A 232 -12.51 5.34 15.98
C PHE A 232 -11.05 5.60 16.43
N THR A 233 -10.43 6.67 15.91
CA THR A 233 -9.10 7.12 16.34
C THR A 233 -9.17 8.46 17.02
N GLU A 234 -8.09 8.82 17.72
CA GLU A 234 -7.83 10.19 18.16
C GLU A 234 -7.69 11.14 16.97
N SER A 235 -7.57 12.44 17.26
CA SER A 235 -7.38 13.47 16.24
C SER A 235 -5.98 13.41 15.63
N PHE A 236 -5.86 13.92 14.41
CA PHE A 236 -4.60 14.05 13.67
C PHE A 236 -3.95 12.73 13.32
N THR A 237 -4.77 11.78 12.85
CA THR A 237 -4.34 10.48 12.31
C THR A 237 -4.62 10.41 10.82
N GLU A 238 -3.75 9.69 10.07
CA GLU A 238 -3.84 9.56 8.61
C GLU A 238 -3.21 8.27 8.10
N GLY A 239 -3.34 8.00 6.79
CA GLY A 239 -2.68 6.90 6.10
C GLY A 239 -2.99 5.53 6.69
N PRO A 240 -4.26 5.13 6.84
CA PRO A 240 -4.58 3.81 7.37
C PRO A 240 -4.14 2.71 6.41
N THR A 241 -3.50 1.67 6.95
CA THR A 241 -3.30 0.40 6.28
C THR A 241 -3.80 -0.73 7.18
N VAL A 242 -4.31 -1.80 6.57
CA VAL A 242 -4.97 -2.88 7.32
C VAL A 242 -4.40 -4.22 6.92
N GLU A 243 -3.96 -4.99 7.90
CA GLU A 243 -3.52 -6.36 7.67
C GLU A 243 -4.17 -7.32 8.67
N ARG A 244 -4.44 -8.54 8.22
CA ARG A 244 -4.96 -9.60 9.08
C ARG A 244 -3.82 -10.31 9.80
N VAL A 245 -3.82 -10.23 11.13
CA VAL A 245 -2.87 -10.90 12.00
C VAL A 245 -3.63 -11.88 12.90
N GLY A 246 -3.47 -13.17 12.64
CA GLY A 246 -4.28 -14.20 13.29
C GLY A 246 -5.76 -14.10 12.91
N ASP A 247 -6.63 -13.95 13.89
CA ASP A 247 -8.09 -13.80 13.74
C ASP A 247 -8.59 -12.34 13.85
N GLU A 248 -7.66 -11.38 13.98
CA GLU A 248 -7.94 -9.96 14.12
C GLU A 248 -7.39 -9.18 12.91
N TYR A 249 -7.95 -8.00 12.66
CA TYR A 249 -7.40 -7.00 11.76
C TYR A 249 -6.64 -5.96 12.58
N LEU A 250 -5.41 -5.66 12.18
CA LEU A 250 -4.63 -4.56 12.71
C LEU A 250 -4.70 -3.39 11.72
N ILE A 251 -5.10 -2.24 12.20
CA ILE A 251 -5.18 -0.98 11.46
C ILE A 251 -4.04 -0.10 11.96
N TYR A 252 -3.03 0.12 11.11
CA TYR A 252 -1.92 1.04 11.39
C TYR A 252 -2.21 2.38 10.75
N PHE A 253 -1.68 3.44 11.33
CA PHE A 253 -1.85 4.81 10.84
C PHE A 253 -0.75 5.73 11.38
N ASP A 254 -0.49 6.83 10.68
CA ASP A 254 0.38 7.90 11.17
C ASP A 254 -0.36 8.76 12.21
N GLU A 255 0.23 8.95 13.37
CA GLU A 255 -0.07 10.04 14.31
C GLU A 255 0.84 11.22 13.96
N TYR A 256 0.52 11.92 12.85
CA TYR A 256 1.46 12.81 12.18
C TYR A 256 1.91 14.03 13.00
N GLN A 257 1.15 14.47 14.00
CA GLN A 257 1.59 15.50 14.92
C GLN A 257 2.54 14.99 16.00
N LYS A 258 2.51 13.69 16.27
CA LYS A 258 3.41 13.03 17.24
C LYS A 258 4.66 12.45 16.56
N PHE A 259 4.72 12.44 15.22
CA PHE A 259 5.76 11.78 14.44
C PHE A 259 5.92 10.29 14.79
N SER A 260 4.82 9.62 15.05
CA SER A 260 4.76 8.21 15.45
C SER A 260 3.66 7.47 14.69
N PHE A 261 3.68 6.15 14.78
CA PHE A 261 2.58 5.32 14.34
C PHE A 261 1.66 4.98 15.51
N GLY A 262 0.36 4.91 15.22
CA GLY A 262 -0.63 4.27 16.04
C GLY A 262 -1.11 2.97 15.44
N ALA A 263 -1.72 2.11 16.26
CA ALA A 263 -2.38 0.90 15.82
C ALA A 263 -3.64 0.61 16.63
N ILE A 264 -4.62 0.06 15.93
CA ILE A 264 -5.89 -0.38 16.50
C ILE A 264 -6.17 -1.78 16.00
N LYS A 265 -6.69 -2.65 16.86
CA LYS A 265 -7.17 -3.96 16.44
C LYS A 265 -8.69 -4.06 16.50
N THR A 266 -9.24 -4.87 15.60
CA THR A 266 -10.67 -5.15 15.50
C THR A 266 -10.92 -6.51 14.85
N LYS A 267 -12.08 -7.11 15.13
CA LYS A 267 -12.55 -8.30 14.43
C LYS A 267 -13.66 -8.00 13.42
N ASP A 268 -14.33 -6.87 13.58
CA ASP A 268 -15.59 -6.58 12.90
C ASP A 268 -15.68 -5.16 12.29
N PHE A 269 -14.71 -4.30 12.56
CA PHE A 269 -14.69 -2.88 12.19
C PHE A 269 -15.84 -2.07 12.83
N ILE A 270 -16.35 -2.55 13.97
CA ILE A 270 -17.35 -1.89 14.80
C ILE A 270 -16.78 -1.66 16.21
N HIS A 271 -16.11 -2.68 16.76
CA HIS A 271 -15.47 -2.65 18.05
C HIS A 271 -13.95 -2.52 17.86
N PHE A 272 -13.39 -1.48 18.45
CA PHE A 272 -11.99 -1.11 18.24
C PHE A 272 -11.24 -1.08 19.57
N GLN A 273 -10.02 -1.64 19.57
CA GLN A 273 -9.12 -1.61 20.71
C GLN A 273 -7.80 -0.95 20.32
N ASN A 274 -7.42 0.13 20.99
CA ASN A 274 -6.12 0.78 20.79
C ASN A 274 -5.00 -0.13 21.31
N ILE A 275 -3.99 -0.35 20.47
CA ILE A 275 -2.79 -1.15 20.75
C ILE A 275 -1.50 -0.41 20.40
N SER A 276 -1.55 0.92 20.26
CA SER A 276 -0.40 1.74 19.87
C SER A 276 0.82 1.57 20.78
N ASN A 277 0.60 1.23 22.04
CA ASN A 277 1.67 0.92 22.99
C ASN A 277 2.26 -0.49 22.88
N GLN A 278 1.72 -1.32 22.00
CA GLN A 278 2.17 -2.69 21.75
C GLN A 278 2.96 -2.83 20.45
N ILE A 279 3.01 -1.78 19.64
CA ILE A 279 3.75 -1.79 18.38
C ILE A 279 5.07 -1.02 18.50
N SER A 280 6.03 -1.39 17.68
CA SER A 280 7.25 -0.61 17.47
C SER A 280 7.54 -0.51 15.97
N ILE A 281 7.62 0.70 15.46
CA ILE A 281 7.95 1.01 14.06
C ILE A 281 9.18 1.93 14.06
N PRO A 282 10.21 1.66 13.23
CA PRO A 282 11.40 2.49 13.20
C PRO A 282 11.09 3.94 12.86
N HIS A 283 11.80 4.86 13.50
CA HIS A 283 11.60 6.30 13.33
C HIS A 283 11.88 6.76 11.89
N GLY A 284 11.14 7.77 11.44
CA GLY A 284 11.30 8.41 10.12
C GLY A 284 10.46 7.77 9.00
N HIS A 285 10.02 6.53 9.17
CA HIS A 285 9.10 5.91 8.24
C HIS A 285 7.72 6.56 8.29
N LYS A 286 7.07 6.62 7.13
CA LYS A 286 5.72 7.11 6.94
C LYS A 286 4.83 6.01 6.38
N HIS A 287 3.51 6.21 6.47
CA HIS A 287 2.51 5.23 6.06
C HIS A 287 2.68 4.75 4.62
N GLY A 288 2.25 3.54 4.39
CA GLY A 288 2.21 2.82 3.13
C GLY A 288 1.30 1.60 3.31
N THR A 289 1.42 0.61 2.46
CA THR A 289 0.59 -0.60 2.51
C THR A 289 1.34 -1.77 3.11
N ILE A 290 0.70 -2.49 4.05
CA ILE A 290 1.21 -3.75 4.59
C ILE A 290 0.75 -4.90 3.69
N PHE A 291 1.65 -5.83 3.40
CA PHE A 291 1.41 -7.03 2.62
C PHE A 291 2.26 -8.19 3.15
N LYS A 292 1.99 -9.42 2.69
CA LYS A 292 2.81 -10.59 3.04
C LYS A 292 3.78 -10.91 1.94
N ALA A 293 5.00 -11.28 2.33
CA ALA A 293 6.03 -11.73 1.41
C ALA A 293 6.82 -12.90 2.02
N SER A 294 7.40 -13.74 1.17
CA SER A 294 8.22 -14.85 1.64
C SER A 294 9.49 -14.39 2.34
N GLU A 295 9.91 -15.11 3.36
CA GLU A 295 11.18 -14.83 4.07
C GLU A 295 12.37 -14.83 3.10
N SER A 296 12.35 -15.69 2.05
CA SER A 296 13.40 -15.72 1.03
C SER A 296 13.46 -14.44 0.20
N LEU A 297 12.33 -13.85 -0.15
CA LEU A 297 12.28 -12.56 -0.87
C LEU A 297 12.90 -11.44 -0.03
N ILE A 298 12.57 -11.41 1.25
CA ILE A 298 13.13 -10.40 2.17
C ILE A 298 14.63 -10.62 2.39
N GLN A 299 15.07 -11.86 2.45
CA GLN A 299 16.51 -12.14 2.55
C GLN A 299 17.27 -11.70 1.29
N ASN A 300 16.66 -11.85 0.10
CA ASN A 300 17.24 -11.35 -1.15
C ASN A 300 17.39 -9.83 -1.16
N LEU A 301 16.41 -9.08 -0.67
CA LEU A 301 16.53 -7.63 -0.49
C LEU A 301 17.76 -7.28 0.38
N LYS A 302 17.89 -7.91 1.55
CA LYS A 302 19.01 -7.67 2.47
C LYS A 302 20.35 -8.00 1.83
N ASN A 303 20.47 -9.16 1.21
CA ASN A 303 21.71 -9.60 0.53
C ASN A 303 22.08 -8.65 -0.61
N THR A 304 21.13 -8.18 -1.40
CA THR A 304 21.36 -7.23 -2.50
C THR A 304 21.90 -5.90 -1.96
N TYR A 305 21.31 -5.40 -0.88
CA TYR A 305 21.82 -4.19 -0.24
C TYR A 305 23.26 -4.35 0.26
N GLU A 306 23.57 -5.44 0.95
CA GLU A 306 24.93 -5.73 1.46
C GLU A 306 25.95 -5.84 0.33
N ALA A 307 25.59 -6.52 -0.78
CA ALA A 307 26.45 -6.63 -1.96
C ALA A 307 26.78 -5.25 -2.57
N HIS A 308 25.75 -4.38 -2.70
CA HIS A 308 25.95 -3.01 -3.19
C HIS A 308 26.86 -2.18 -2.26
N GLN A 309 26.74 -2.33 -0.93
CA GLN A 309 27.61 -1.62 0.03
C GLN A 309 29.05 -2.09 -0.07
N LYS A 310 29.30 -3.39 -0.22
CA LYS A 310 30.64 -3.95 -0.41
C LYS A 310 31.29 -3.42 -1.69
N GLN A 311 30.56 -3.44 -2.79
CA GLN A 311 31.06 -2.93 -4.08
C GLN A 311 31.45 -1.44 -4.01
N LYS A 312 30.66 -0.60 -3.34
CA LYS A 312 30.96 0.82 -3.12
C LYS A 312 32.25 1.01 -2.32
N LYS A 313 32.47 0.22 -1.27
CA LYS A 313 33.68 0.28 -0.45
C LYS A 313 34.92 -0.12 -1.25
N ASP A 314 34.83 -1.20 -2.02
CA ASP A 314 35.95 -1.70 -2.84
C ASP A 314 36.33 -0.68 -3.93
N THR A 315 35.33 -0.05 -4.57
CA THR A 315 35.56 1.00 -5.59
C THR A 315 36.24 2.23 -4.98
N SER A 316 35.80 2.67 -3.79
CA SER A 316 36.36 3.81 -3.07
C SER A 316 37.83 3.53 -2.63
N SER A 317 38.12 2.34 -2.14
CA SER A 317 39.45 1.92 -1.72
C SER A 317 40.42 1.86 -2.91
N ASN A 318 39.97 1.35 -4.05
CA ASN A 318 40.78 1.31 -5.28
C ASN A 318 41.04 2.70 -5.87
N ALA A 319 40.09 3.65 -5.75
CA ALA A 319 40.30 5.04 -6.18
C ALA A 319 41.39 5.74 -5.34
N ILE A 320 41.38 5.55 -4.01
CA ILE A 320 42.36 6.12 -3.10
C ILE A 320 43.77 5.51 -3.34
N SER A 321 43.83 4.21 -3.64
CA SER A 321 45.11 3.52 -3.94
C SER A 321 45.76 3.99 -5.24
N LYS A 322 45.00 4.46 -6.20
CA LYS A 322 45.51 5.00 -7.48
C LYS A 322 45.94 6.48 -7.41
N MET A 323 45.62 7.18 -6.34
CA MET A 323 46.01 8.58 -6.09
C MET A 323 47.25 8.73 -5.25
N LYS A 324 47.81 7.63 -4.73
CA LYS A 324 49.10 7.54 -4.07
C LYS A 324 50.13 6.98 -5.04
#